data_de6ff1fb6ae8ee61559d8cb00aade46a
#
_entry.id   de6ff1fb6ae8ee61559d8cb00aade46a
#
_cell.length_a   1.000
_cell.length_b   1.000
_cell.length_c   1.000
_cell.angle_alpha   90.00
_cell.angle_beta   90.00
_cell.angle_gamma   90.00
#
_symmetry.space_group_name_H-M   'P 1'
#
loop_
_entity.id
_entity.type
_entity.pdbx_description
1 polymer ?
#
loop_
_entity_poly.entity_id
_entity_poly.type
_entity_poly.pdbx_seq_one_letter_code
_entity_poly.pdbx_strand_id
1 'polypeptide(L)'
;KLFENTETGEVHTEVTGGIRQGDSPSFSLLHGGFLYTVAELVGEKHAYIYQYRLSEDGIPVPTGKKIFLPGGELCHLYAGKKALYASCYGTGDFFAVDYDLEKIRWHRSPGAGVIDAQTEKICPHAHWVSEQDNILYLADLGCDRIYRYELKDGLPEKELEALVLPTGEGPRQLLPEKESGKLLSAQELGG
;
A
#
# COMPACT_ATOMS: atom_id res chain seq x y z
N LYS A 1 -4.60 -21.87 9.84
CA LYS A 1 -4.95 -22.71 8.68
C LYS A 1 -6.46 -22.72 8.48
N LEU A 2 -6.87 -22.88 7.24
CA LEU A 2 -8.27 -23.02 6.86
C LEU A 2 -8.51 -24.52 6.57
N PHE A 3 -9.57 -25.06 7.11
CA PHE A 3 -9.98 -26.44 6.92
C PHE A 3 -11.41 -26.45 6.37
N GLU A 4 -11.63 -27.18 5.31
CA GLU A 4 -12.95 -27.39 4.71
C GLU A 4 -13.33 -28.85 4.89
N ASN A 5 -14.51 -29.08 5.45
CA ASN A 5 -15.12 -30.41 5.44
C ASN A 5 -15.71 -30.66 4.04
N THR A 6 -15.10 -31.54 3.27
CA THR A 6 -15.48 -31.81 1.88
C THR A 6 -16.87 -32.45 1.74
N GLU A 7 -17.44 -33.01 2.80
CA GLU A 7 -18.78 -33.62 2.79
C GLU A 7 -19.88 -32.60 3.11
N THR A 8 -19.61 -31.69 4.05
CA THR A 8 -20.63 -30.72 4.53
C THR A 8 -20.43 -29.33 3.94
N GLY A 9 -19.25 -29.00 3.37
CA GLY A 9 -18.87 -27.67 2.95
C GLY A 9 -18.58 -26.72 4.13
N GLU A 10 -18.58 -27.22 5.35
CA GLU A 10 -18.24 -26.40 6.52
C GLU A 10 -16.76 -25.98 6.50
N VAL A 11 -16.51 -24.72 6.75
CA VAL A 11 -15.16 -24.15 6.84
C VAL A 11 -14.89 -23.70 8.26
N HIS A 12 -13.77 -24.15 8.83
CA HIS A 12 -13.28 -23.64 10.10
C HIS A 12 -11.83 -23.18 10.00
N THR A 13 -11.43 -22.26 10.86
CA THR A 13 -10.07 -21.72 10.92
C THR A 13 -9.39 -22.10 12.22
N GLU A 14 -8.11 -22.41 12.13
CA GLU A 14 -7.27 -22.68 13.29
C GLU A 14 -6.01 -21.79 13.24
N VAL A 15 -5.68 -21.16 14.37
CA VAL A 15 -4.41 -20.45 14.54
C VAL A 15 -3.34 -21.47 14.85
N THR A 16 -2.50 -21.81 13.87
CA THR A 16 -1.45 -22.82 14.01
C THR A 16 -0.13 -22.25 14.50
N GLY A 17 0.04 -20.93 14.49
CA GLY A 17 1.25 -20.26 14.94
C GLY A 17 1.29 -18.81 14.49
N GLY A 18 2.33 -18.12 14.88
CA GLY A 18 2.58 -16.73 14.52
C GLY A 18 3.92 -16.25 15.07
N ILE A 19 4.26 -15.02 14.72
CA ILE A 19 5.43 -14.33 15.28
C ILE A 19 5.02 -12.97 15.82
N ARG A 20 5.80 -12.48 16.78
CA ARG A 20 5.67 -11.10 17.24
C ARG A 20 6.64 -10.22 16.45
N GLN A 21 6.12 -9.31 15.63
CA GLN A 21 6.94 -8.33 14.91
C GLN A 21 7.45 -7.22 15.84
N GLY A 22 6.65 -6.83 16.82
CA GLY A 22 6.99 -5.78 17.79
C GLY A 22 6.36 -4.43 17.49
N ASP A 23 6.34 -4.04 16.21
CA ASP A 23 5.79 -2.77 15.76
C ASP A 23 4.45 -3.00 15.06
N SER A 24 3.52 -2.08 15.12
CA SER A 24 2.15 -2.16 14.59
C SER A 24 2.03 -2.77 13.18
N PRO A 25 1.87 -4.09 13.02
CA PRO A 25 1.76 -4.75 11.72
C PRO A 25 0.32 -4.67 11.20
N SER A 26 -0.07 -3.53 10.64
CA SER A 26 -1.44 -3.28 10.19
C SER A 26 -1.74 -3.85 8.81
N PHE A 27 -0.73 -4.07 7.97
CA PHE A 27 -0.88 -4.61 6.62
C PHE A 27 0.20 -5.63 6.29
N SER A 28 -0.19 -6.62 5.50
CA SER A 28 0.75 -7.63 4.99
C SER A 28 0.40 -8.03 3.56
N LEU A 29 1.44 -8.38 2.79
CA LEU A 29 1.37 -8.76 1.39
C LEU A 29 2.23 -9.99 1.13
N LEU A 30 1.64 -11.03 0.55
CA LEU A 30 2.36 -12.21 0.07
C LEU A 30 2.72 -12.04 -1.41
N HIS A 31 4.01 -12.06 -1.73
CA HIS A 31 4.49 -11.98 -3.10
C HIS A 31 5.82 -12.73 -3.28
N GLY A 32 5.95 -13.49 -4.39
CA GLY A 32 7.19 -14.18 -4.75
C GLY A 32 7.71 -15.16 -3.68
N GLY A 33 6.83 -15.76 -2.87
CA GLY A 33 7.19 -16.66 -1.78
C GLY A 33 7.66 -15.95 -0.51
N PHE A 34 7.55 -14.63 -0.46
CA PHE A 34 7.85 -13.80 0.71
C PHE A 34 6.59 -13.10 1.23
N LEU A 35 6.50 -12.99 2.55
CA LEU A 35 5.54 -12.13 3.23
C LEU A 35 6.24 -10.82 3.57
N TYR A 36 5.66 -9.71 3.10
CA TYR A 36 6.07 -8.36 3.45
C TYR A 36 5.07 -7.80 4.45
N THR A 37 5.53 -7.18 5.50
CA THR A 37 4.68 -6.55 6.51
C THR A 37 5.12 -5.13 6.78
N VAL A 38 4.18 -4.28 7.14
CA VAL A 38 4.45 -2.89 7.50
C VAL A 38 4.69 -2.74 9.00
N ALA A 39 5.39 -1.69 9.39
CA ALA A 39 5.33 -1.13 10.74
C ALA A 39 4.65 0.24 10.66
N GLU A 40 3.36 0.28 10.98
CA GLU A 40 2.58 1.49 11.03
C GLU A 40 2.78 2.19 12.38
N LEU A 41 3.83 3.01 12.46
CA LEU A 41 4.22 3.71 13.68
C LEU A 41 3.45 5.03 13.77
N VAL A 42 2.35 5.02 14.53
CA VAL A 42 1.46 6.18 14.68
C VAL A 42 2.21 7.37 15.29
N GLY A 43 2.12 8.53 14.64
CA GLY A 43 2.76 9.77 15.05
C GLY A 43 4.24 9.90 14.70
N GLU A 44 4.86 8.83 14.17
CA GLU A 44 6.24 8.86 13.71
C GLU A 44 6.34 9.34 12.26
N LYS A 45 7.49 9.94 11.91
CA LYS A 45 7.80 10.36 10.53
C LYS A 45 8.67 9.36 9.79
N HIS A 46 8.62 8.12 10.21
CA HIS A 46 9.34 7.02 9.58
C HIS A 46 8.56 5.73 9.74
N ALA A 47 8.86 4.76 8.88
CA ALA A 47 8.26 3.44 8.92
C ALA A 47 9.27 2.38 8.46
N TYR A 48 8.88 1.11 8.59
CA TYR A 48 9.66 -0.01 8.11
C TYR A 48 8.79 -0.98 7.33
N ILE A 49 9.42 -1.63 6.34
CA ILE A 49 8.89 -2.85 5.73
C ILE A 49 9.80 -3.99 6.18
N TYR A 50 9.21 -5.08 6.65
CA TYR A 50 9.90 -6.32 7.02
C TYR A 50 9.60 -7.43 6.02
N GLN A 51 10.56 -8.33 5.82
CA GLN A 51 10.42 -9.48 4.94
C GLN A 51 10.53 -10.78 5.74
N TYR A 52 9.64 -11.71 5.42
CA TYR A 52 9.61 -13.06 6.01
C TYR A 52 9.49 -14.11 4.91
N ARG A 53 9.96 -15.32 5.18
CA ARG A 53 9.57 -16.51 4.45
C ARG A 53 8.45 -17.22 5.22
N LEU A 54 7.59 -17.94 4.50
CA LEU A 54 6.69 -18.87 5.17
C LEU A 54 7.37 -20.24 5.29
N SER A 55 7.32 -20.84 6.48
CA SER A 55 7.71 -22.24 6.68
C SER A 55 6.71 -23.16 5.94
N GLU A 56 7.02 -24.46 5.91
CA GLU A 56 6.09 -25.48 5.36
C GLU A 56 4.74 -25.47 6.08
N ASP A 57 4.72 -25.13 7.36
CA ASP A 57 3.50 -24.96 8.14
C ASP A 57 2.79 -23.60 7.94
N GLY A 58 3.35 -22.72 7.11
CA GLY A 58 2.81 -21.37 6.86
C GLY A 58 3.13 -20.36 7.95
N ILE A 59 4.06 -20.65 8.85
CA ILE A 59 4.47 -19.72 9.90
C ILE A 59 5.53 -18.76 9.34
N PRO A 60 5.39 -17.43 9.53
CA PRO A 60 6.39 -16.47 9.10
C PRO A 60 7.74 -16.67 9.83
N VAL A 61 8.82 -16.69 9.05
CA VAL A 61 10.20 -16.79 9.54
C VAL A 61 10.96 -15.56 9.05
N PRO A 62 11.53 -14.73 9.94
CA PRO A 62 12.27 -13.54 9.53
C PRO A 62 13.42 -13.86 8.57
N THR A 63 13.56 -13.11 7.48
CA THR A 63 14.73 -13.20 6.60
C THR A 63 15.91 -12.35 7.10
N GLY A 64 15.66 -11.47 8.06
CA GLY A 64 16.59 -10.45 8.52
C GLY A 64 16.55 -9.17 7.65
N LYS A 65 15.85 -9.19 6.52
CA LYS A 65 15.72 -8.02 5.65
C LYS A 65 14.62 -7.08 6.14
N LYS A 66 14.94 -5.80 6.15
CA LYS A 66 14.02 -4.69 6.38
C LYS A 66 14.52 -3.44 5.69
N ILE A 67 13.62 -2.54 5.31
CA ILE A 67 13.96 -1.23 4.78
C ILE A 67 13.31 -0.13 5.60
N PHE A 68 14.08 0.93 5.85
CA PHE A 68 13.61 2.18 6.45
C PHE A 68 13.00 3.07 5.36
N LEU A 69 11.83 3.65 5.63
CA LEU A 69 11.18 4.65 4.81
C LEU A 69 11.08 5.96 5.59
N PRO A 70 11.51 7.10 5.01
CA PRO A 70 11.35 8.41 5.63
C PRO A 70 9.93 8.97 5.41
N GLY A 71 8.91 8.18 5.80
CA GLY A 71 7.50 8.49 5.69
C GLY A 71 6.71 7.78 6.79
N GLY A 72 5.80 8.49 7.46
CA GLY A 72 5.11 8.04 8.67
C GLY A 72 3.80 7.29 8.38
N GLU A 73 3.43 6.40 9.31
CA GLU A 73 2.18 5.66 9.29
C GLU A 73 1.98 4.88 7.99
N LEU A 74 2.91 3.96 7.72
CA LEU A 74 2.86 3.08 6.55
C LEU A 74 1.69 2.11 6.66
N CYS A 75 0.66 2.30 5.82
CA CYS A 75 -0.62 1.58 5.92
C CYS A 75 -0.89 0.58 4.79
N HIS A 76 -0.18 0.65 3.66
CA HIS A 76 -0.46 -0.22 2.52
C HIS A 76 0.78 -0.59 1.71
N LEU A 77 0.79 -1.82 1.19
CA LEU A 77 1.79 -2.34 0.25
C LEU A 77 1.09 -2.88 -1.02
N TYR A 78 1.71 -2.67 -2.16
CA TYR A 78 1.27 -3.23 -3.44
C TYR A 78 2.45 -3.83 -4.21
N ALA A 79 2.28 -5.07 -4.69
CA ALA A 79 3.29 -5.72 -5.52
C ALA A 79 3.09 -5.36 -7.00
N GLY A 80 3.90 -4.45 -7.51
CA GLY A 80 3.97 -4.16 -8.94
C GLY A 80 4.89 -5.12 -9.69
N LYS A 81 5.05 -4.93 -11.00
CA LYS A 81 5.90 -5.84 -11.82
C LYS A 81 7.36 -5.85 -11.42
N LYS A 82 7.92 -4.74 -10.93
CA LYS A 82 9.36 -4.56 -10.68
C LYS A 82 9.70 -3.98 -9.32
N ALA A 83 8.70 -3.54 -8.56
CA ALA A 83 8.89 -2.91 -7.28
C ALA A 83 7.72 -3.19 -6.34
N LEU A 84 8.02 -3.16 -5.07
CA LEU A 84 7.04 -3.12 -3.99
C LEU A 84 6.71 -1.65 -3.71
N TYR A 85 5.46 -1.26 -3.88
CA TYR A 85 4.97 0.08 -3.59
C TYR A 85 4.45 0.18 -2.17
N ALA A 86 4.61 1.34 -1.56
CA ALA A 86 4.23 1.61 -0.18
C ALA A 86 3.55 2.98 -0.06
N SER A 87 2.48 3.06 0.75
CA SER A 87 1.74 4.28 1.03
C SER A 87 1.84 4.64 2.50
N CYS A 88 2.30 5.86 2.80
CA CYS A 88 2.46 6.38 4.14
C CYS A 88 1.35 7.39 4.45
N TYR A 89 0.37 6.99 5.25
CA TYR A 89 -0.81 7.78 5.58
C TYR A 89 -0.45 9.09 6.33
N GLY A 90 0.37 8.99 7.36
CA GLY A 90 0.67 10.12 8.23
C GLY A 90 1.47 11.25 7.58
N THR A 91 2.19 10.96 6.49
CA THR A 91 3.00 11.97 5.80
C THR A 91 2.60 12.20 4.34
N GLY A 92 1.71 11.36 3.79
CA GLY A 92 1.27 11.47 2.41
C GLY A 92 2.29 11.01 1.37
N ASP A 93 3.32 10.30 1.80
CA ASP A 93 4.38 9.82 0.92
C ASP A 93 4.02 8.50 0.24
N PHE A 94 4.48 8.35 -1.00
CA PHE A 94 4.46 7.08 -1.72
C PHE A 94 5.89 6.68 -2.08
N PHE A 95 6.20 5.39 -1.92
CA PHE A 95 7.51 4.84 -2.26
C PHE A 95 7.38 3.66 -3.21
N ALA A 96 8.42 3.46 -4.02
CA ALA A 96 8.71 2.19 -4.66
C ALA A 96 10.05 1.70 -4.14
N VAL A 97 10.11 0.45 -3.65
CA VAL A 97 11.31 -0.19 -3.16
C VAL A 97 11.55 -1.49 -3.94
N ASP A 98 12.79 -1.96 -4.00
CA ASP A 98 13.04 -3.28 -4.56
C ASP A 98 12.52 -4.40 -3.65
N TYR A 99 12.25 -5.56 -4.22
CA TYR A 99 11.73 -6.71 -3.48
C TYR A 99 12.72 -7.29 -2.46
N ASP A 100 14.01 -6.99 -2.63
CA ASP A 100 15.06 -7.37 -1.70
C ASP A 100 15.19 -6.42 -0.51
N LEU A 101 14.41 -5.34 -0.48
CA LEU A 101 14.40 -4.30 0.56
C LEU A 101 15.76 -3.62 0.76
N GLU A 102 16.53 -3.44 -0.32
CA GLU A 102 17.85 -2.82 -0.26
C GLU A 102 17.81 -1.34 -0.63
N LYS A 103 16.89 -0.95 -1.55
CA LYS A 103 16.88 0.41 -2.11
C LYS A 103 15.46 0.95 -2.30
N ILE A 104 15.30 2.23 -1.98
CA ILE A 104 14.19 3.05 -2.47
C ILE A 104 14.51 3.38 -3.93
N ARG A 105 13.63 2.97 -4.85
CA ARG A 105 13.77 3.15 -6.30
C ARG A 105 13.08 4.41 -6.80
N TRP A 106 12.06 4.82 -6.10
CA TRP A 106 11.28 6.00 -6.41
C TRP A 106 10.56 6.51 -5.16
N HIS A 107 10.35 7.82 -5.08
CA HIS A 107 9.66 8.47 -3.98
C HIS A 107 8.86 9.66 -4.51
N ARG A 108 7.60 9.73 -4.09
CA ARG A 108 6.76 10.90 -4.25
C ARG A 108 6.44 11.46 -2.86
N SER A 109 6.99 12.62 -2.58
CA SER A 109 6.54 13.42 -1.43
C SER A 109 5.25 14.17 -1.78
N PRO A 110 4.39 14.46 -0.80
CA PRO A 110 3.25 15.33 -1.01
C PRO A 110 3.72 16.68 -1.53
N GLY A 111 3.13 17.13 -2.64
CA GLY A 111 3.50 18.40 -3.27
C GLY A 111 3.17 19.59 -2.38
N ALA A 112 4.02 20.62 -2.39
CA ALA A 112 3.65 21.93 -1.86
C ALA A 112 2.46 22.48 -2.68
N GLY A 113 1.33 22.76 -2.04
CA GLY A 113 0.19 23.42 -2.69
C GLY A 113 -1.10 22.61 -2.83
N VAL A 114 -1.15 21.38 -2.34
CA VAL A 114 -2.43 20.70 -2.16
C VAL A 114 -3.01 21.14 -0.82
N ILE A 115 -3.96 22.04 -0.87
CA ILE A 115 -4.58 22.63 0.33
C ILE A 115 -5.97 22.01 0.47
N ASP A 116 -6.27 21.50 1.66
CA ASP A 116 -7.63 21.15 2.04
C ASP A 116 -8.50 22.42 1.97
N ALA A 117 -9.55 22.39 1.17
CA ALA A 117 -10.40 23.57 0.93
C ALA A 117 -11.20 24.01 2.17
N GLN A 118 -11.31 23.16 3.19
CA GLN A 118 -12.04 23.45 4.42
C GLN A 118 -11.14 23.95 5.54
N THR A 119 -9.92 23.42 5.63
CA THR A 119 -8.98 23.75 6.72
C THR A 119 -7.86 24.68 6.29
N GLU A 120 -7.74 24.98 4.98
CA GLU A 120 -6.63 25.71 4.37
C GLU A 120 -5.25 25.10 4.68
N LYS A 121 -5.21 23.81 5.05
CA LYS A 121 -3.98 23.07 5.35
C LYS A 121 -3.73 22.01 4.29
N ILE A 122 -2.47 21.77 4.00
CA ILE A 122 -2.05 20.58 3.25
C ILE A 122 -2.27 19.39 4.18
N CYS A 123 -3.11 18.46 3.75
CA CYS A 123 -3.45 17.28 4.55
C CYS A 123 -3.38 16.01 3.69
N PRO A 124 -2.21 15.69 3.09
CA PRO A 124 -2.05 14.50 2.28
C PRO A 124 -2.09 13.25 3.16
N HIS A 125 -2.89 12.27 2.75
CA HIS A 125 -3.00 10.97 3.38
C HIS A 125 -2.92 9.88 2.30
N ALA A 126 -1.69 9.48 1.97
CA ALA A 126 -1.44 8.43 1.00
C ALA A 126 -1.97 7.09 1.51
N HIS A 127 -2.95 6.50 0.81
CA HIS A 127 -3.66 5.34 1.34
C HIS A 127 -3.49 4.08 0.49
N TRP A 128 -3.52 4.17 -0.82
CA TRP A 128 -3.57 2.99 -1.69
C TRP A 128 -2.76 3.15 -2.96
N VAL A 129 -2.20 2.03 -3.42
CA VAL A 129 -1.54 1.93 -4.73
C VAL A 129 -2.15 0.78 -5.50
N SER A 130 -2.36 0.98 -6.80
CA SER A 130 -2.68 -0.10 -7.75
C SER A 130 -2.08 0.18 -9.12
N GLU A 131 -1.95 -0.86 -9.94
CA GLU A 131 -1.38 -0.79 -11.29
C GLU A 131 -2.33 -1.45 -12.29
N GLN A 132 -2.61 -0.76 -13.40
CA GLN A 132 -3.31 -1.32 -14.54
C GLN A 132 -2.76 -0.71 -15.84
N ASP A 133 -2.58 -1.55 -16.87
CA ASP A 133 -2.22 -1.12 -18.23
C ASP A 133 -1.02 -0.16 -18.30
N ASN A 134 0.01 -0.48 -17.51
CA ASN A 134 1.22 0.31 -17.40
C ASN A 134 1.03 1.71 -16.77
N ILE A 135 -0.09 1.91 -16.07
CA ILE A 135 -0.38 3.11 -15.29
C ILE A 135 -0.40 2.73 -13.81
N LEU A 136 0.33 3.49 -13.00
CA LEU A 136 0.26 3.46 -11.55
C LEU A 136 -0.77 4.47 -11.07
N TYR A 137 -1.64 4.05 -10.18
CA TYR A 137 -2.65 4.88 -9.52
C TYR A 137 -2.35 4.96 -8.03
N LEU A 138 -2.34 6.20 -7.50
CA LEU A 138 -2.02 6.47 -6.09
C LEU A 138 -3.19 7.25 -5.48
N ALA A 139 -3.92 6.64 -4.53
CA ALA A 139 -5.02 7.30 -3.83
C ALA A 139 -4.46 8.16 -2.69
N ASP A 140 -4.73 9.44 -2.73
CA ASP A 140 -4.48 10.38 -1.65
C ASP A 140 -5.82 10.80 -1.04
N LEU A 141 -6.15 10.17 0.08
CA LEU A 141 -7.41 10.33 0.79
C LEU A 141 -7.61 11.77 1.27
N GLY A 142 -6.57 12.37 1.83
CA GLY A 142 -6.66 13.71 2.41
C GLY A 142 -6.70 14.84 1.38
N CYS A 143 -6.35 14.54 0.13
CA CYS A 143 -6.31 15.53 -0.95
C CYS A 143 -7.43 15.34 -1.98
N ASP A 144 -8.35 14.38 -1.79
CA ASP A 144 -9.41 14.03 -2.74
C ASP A 144 -8.86 13.79 -4.16
N ARG A 145 -7.73 13.06 -4.26
CA ARG A 145 -7.02 12.88 -5.52
C ARG A 145 -6.55 11.45 -5.74
N ILE A 146 -6.55 11.06 -7.01
CA ILE A 146 -5.87 9.86 -7.48
C ILE A 146 -4.81 10.31 -8.47
N TYR A 147 -3.54 10.26 -8.05
CA TYR A 147 -2.40 10.56 -8.94
C TYR A 147 -2.18 9.41 -9.90
N ARG A 148 -1.67 9.71 -11.08
CA ARG A 148 -1.42 8.74 -12.14
C ARG A 148 -0.01 8.91 -12.70
N TYR A 149 0.65 7.79 -12.94
CA TYR A 149 1.99 7.76 -13.55
C TYR A 149 2.05 6.71 -14.65
N GLU A 150 2.56 7.10 -15.82
CA GLU A 150 3.05 6.12 -16.79
C GLU A 150 4.27 5.42 -16.22
N LEU A 151 4.30 4.10 -16.35
CA LEU A 151 5.42 3.28 -15.90
C LEU A 151 6.37 3.02 -17.06
N LYS A 152 7.67 3.13 -16.77
CA LYS A 152 8.74 2.63 -17.62
C LYS A 152 9.61 1.67 -16.84
N ASP A 153 9.85 0.50 -17.43
CA ASP A 153 10.56 -0.58 -16.75
C ASP A 153 9.98 -0.93 -15.36
N GLY A 154 8.65 -0.73 -15.21
CA GLY A 154 7.90 -1.00 -13.97
C GLY A 154 8.14 -0.01 -12.84
N LEU A 155 8.63 1.19 -13.14
CA LEU A 155 8.78 2.30 -12.21
C LEU A 155 8.10 3.57 -12.78
N PRO A 156 7.58 4.47 -11.94
CA PRO A 156 7.00 5.73 -12.37
C PRO A 156 8.03 6.58 -13.12
N GLU A 157 7.69 7.00 -14.34
CA GLU A 157 8.53 7.86 -15.16
C GLU A 157 7.86 9.21 -15.41
N LYS A 158 6.59 9.20 -15.84
CA LYS A 158 5.89 10.41 -16.24
C LYS A 158 4.59 10.58 -15.46
N GLU A 159 4.46 11.68 -14.75
CA GLU A 159 3.22 12.05 -14.10
C GLU A 159 2.17 12.47 -15.14
N LEU A 160 0.97 11.94 -14.99
CA LEU A 160 -0.19 12.29 -15.77
C LEU A 160 -1.10 13.22 -14.96
N GLU A 161 -2.08 13.82 -15.62
CA GLU A 161 -3.10 14.60 -14.93
C GLU A 161 -3.81 13.76 -13.87
N ALA A 162 -3.87 14.26 -12.64
CA ALA A 162 -4.54 13.57 -11.54
C ALA A 162 -6.06 13.56 -11.73
N LEU A 163 -6.71 12.50 -11.28
CA LEU A 163 -8.15 12.49 -11.11
C LEU A 163 -8.49 13.25 -9.83
N VAL A 164 -9.27 14.32 -9.96
CA VAL A 164 -9.72 15.13 -8.83
C VAL A 164 -11.16 14.74 -8.52
N LEU A 165 -11.40 14.34 -7.27
CA LEU A 165 -12.72 14.00 -6.76
C LEU A 165 -13.39 15.23 -6.15
N PRO A 166 -14.71 15.22 -5.94
CA PRO A 166 -15.37 16.24 -5.13
C PRO A 166 -14.75 16.33 -3.73
N THR A 167 -14.78 17.54 -3.16
CA THR A 167 -14.21 17.79 -1.82
C THR A 167 -14.87 16.93 -0.76
N GLY A 168 -14.07 16.25 0.04
CA GLY A 168 -14.53 15.40 1.13
C GLY A 168 -14.90 13.97 0.72
N GLU A 169 -14.59 13.54 -0.47
CA GLU A 169 -14.81 12.13 -0.89
C GLU A 169 -13.80 11.18 -0.25
N GLY A 170 -12.53 11.53 -0.20
CA GLY A 170 -11.49 10.74 0.44
C GLY A 170 -11.25 9.38 -0.20
N PRO A 171 -10.62 9.28 -1.39
CA PRO A 171 -10.36 7.99 -2.04
C PRO A 171 -9.44 7.12 -1.18
N ARG A 172 -9.96 5.97 -0.75
CA ARG A 172 -9.25 5.06 0.16
C ARG A 172 -8.65 3.84 -0.55
N GLN A 173 -9.48 3.12 -1.30
CA GLN A 173 -9.07 1.91 -2.00
C GLN A 173 -9.37 2.01 -3.48
N LEU A 174 -8.48 1.45 -4.29
CA LEU A 174 -8.60 1.42 -5.74
C LEU A 174 -8.63 -0.02 -6.22
N LEU A 175 -9.60 -0.34 -7.06
CA LEU A 175 -9.72 -1.64 -7.72
C LEU A 175 -9.80 -1.42 -9.24
N PRO A 176 -8.69 -1.64 -9.96
CA PRO A 176 -8.72 -1.67 -11.42
C PRO A 176 -9.51 -2.89 -11.91
N GLU A 177 -10.52 -2.64 -12.74
CA GLU A 177 -11.36 -3.67 -13.34
C GLU A 177 -10.93 -3.86 -14.80
N LYS A 178 -10.24 -4.98 -15.09
CA LYS A 178 -9.56 -5.21 -16.37
C LYS A 178 -10.49 -5.36 -17.56
N GLU A 179 -11.67 -5.95 -17.36
CA GLU A 179 -12.58 -6.26 -18.46
C GLU A 179 -13.23 -5.00 -19.02
N SER A 180 -13.62 -4.07 -18.17
CA SER A 180 -14.26 -2.81 -18.59
C SER A 180 -13.27 -1.64 -18.75
N GLY A 181 -12.02 -1.82 -18.30
CA GLY A 181 -11.03 -0.75 -18.25
C GLY A 181 -11.35 0.36 -17.23
N LYS A 182 -12.24 0.08 -16.28
CA LYS A 182 -12.63 1.03 -15.24
C LYS A 182 -11.71 0.94 -14.04
N LEU A 183 -11.56 2.06 -13.35
CA LEU A 183 -10.98 2.14 -12.02
C LEU A 183 -12.11 2.39 -11.02
N LEU A 184 -12.36 1.42 -10.15
CA LEU A 184 -13.31 1.59 -9.04
C LEU A 184 -12.57 2.20 -7.85
N SER A 185 -13.20 3.14 -7.15
CA SER A 185 -12.66 3.76 -5.95
C SER A 185 -13.68 3.70 -4.83
N ALA A 186 -13.28 3.14 -3.69
CA ALA A 186 -14.06 3.25 -2.47
C ALA A 186 -13.67 4.55 -1.76
N GLN A 187 -14.68 5.36 -1.43
CA GLN A 187 -14.50 6.61 -0.71
C GLN A 187 -14.67 6.34 0.80
N GLU A 188 -13.85 6.97 1.64
CA GLU A 188 -13.98 6.83 3.09
C GLU A 188 -14.91 7.86 3.69
N LEU A 189 -14.89 9.08 3.17
CA LEU A 189 -15.52 10.24 3.79
C LEU A 189 -16.84 10.61 3.13
N GLY A 190 -16.99 10.39 1.84
CA GLY A 190 -18.15 10.77 1.03
C GLY A 190 -19.14 9.65 0.74
N GLY A 191 -18.89 8.42 1.24
CA GLY A 191 -19.64 7.19 0.92
C GLY A 191 -21.02 7.04 1.51
#